data_9992d4d601e1fd49d0cb8201fdcab183
#
_entry.id   9992d4d601e1fd49d0cb8201fdcab183
#
_cell.length_a   1.000
_cell.length_b   1.000
_cell.length_c   1.000
_cell.angle_alpha   90.00
_cell.angle_beta   90.00
_cell.angle_gamma   90.00
#
_symmetry.space_group_name_H-M   'P 1'
#
loop_
_entity.id
_entity.type
_entity.pdbx_description
1 polymer ?
#
loop_
_entity_poly.entity_id
_entity_poly.type
_entity_poly.pdbx_seq_one_letter_code
_entity_poly.pdbx_strand_id
1 'polypeptide(L)'
;MKKLITSLALVLLVSAATFAQTRYTMVAYHKLQPGKTMDDAIAIEKQYLPIHEARKAAGIIGGWAMYVPYNNIKSEGIDFDYMTVNWGPDLDKIHLYPMELFGSMLKTDPGLKKLAAATASTQTILRHSIGKKITGTNPGTNKDHFIIFDMMKVTDAAAYEAFEQKVLKVHEERVAAGNISGWSLYKNLYPTSDEVKFNYTTAQSVEKLSKLDEMMDSYMKAIPKALGISPEEFMKQATVKRALNATMITTIALSTK
;
A
#
# COMPACT_ATOMS: atom_id res chain seq x y z
N MET A 1 0.79 29.06 -35.54
CA MET A 1 0.97 27.60 -35.39
C MET A 1 2.14 27.20 -34.46
N LYS A 2 3.36 27.76 -34.62
CA LYS A 2 4.52 27.39 -33.74
C LYS A 2 4.27 27.58 -32.23
N LYS A 3 3.61 28.69 -31.82
CA LYS A 3 3.28 28.98 -30.42
C LYS A 3 2.27 27.98 -29.79
N LEU A 4 1.33 27.46 -30.59
CA LEU A 4 0.35 26.49 -30.13
C LEU A 4 0.98 25.11 -29.86
N ILE A 5 1.93 24.70 -30.71
CA ILE A 5 2.65 23.44 -30.59
C ILE A 5 3.54 23.47 -29.34
N THR A 6 4.18 24.61 -29.06
CA THR A 6 5.04 24.76 -27.85
C THR A 6 4.21 24.70 -26.56
N SER A 7 3.03 25.31 -26.54
CA SER A 7 2.12 25.25 -25.38
C SER A 7 1.58 23.84 -25.14
N LEU A 8 1.24 23.10 -26.20
CA LEU A 8 0.75 21.72 -26.10
C LEU A 8 1.86 20.77 -25.60
N ALA A 9 3.09 20.94 -26.07
CA ALA A 9 4.24 20.16 -25.60
C ALA A 9 4.56 20.44 -24.13
N LEU A 10 4.44 21.70 -23.66
CA LEU A 10 4.66 22.06 -22.26
C LEU A 10 3.57 21.46 -21.35
N VAL A 11 2.31 21.43 -21.77
CA VAL A 11 1.22 20.80 -21.01
C VAL A 11 1.41 19.28 -20.92
N LEU A 12 1.86 18.63 -21.99
CA LEU A 12 2.16 17.19 -21.99
C LEU A 12 3.36 16.85 -21.11
N LEU A 13 4.40 17.70 -21.05
CA LEU A 13 5.54 17.52 -20.17
C LEU A 13 5.18 17.69 -18.69
N VAL A 14 4.31 18.64 -18.36
CA VAL A 14 3.83 18.85 -16.98
C VAL A 14 2.93 17.68 -16.54
N SER A 15 2.08 17.14 -17.41
CA SER A 15 1.27 15.98 -17.08
C SER A 15 2.09 14.69 -16.91
N ALA A 16 3.19 14.51 -17.67
CA ALA A 16 4.09 13.37 -17.50
C ALA A 16 4.89 13.42 -16.17
N ALA A 17 5.22 14.62 -15.67
CA ALA A 17 5.95 14.80 -14.42
C ALA A 17 5.12 14.43 -13.16
N THR A 18 3.78 14.45 -13.23
CA THR A 18 2.92 14.09 -12.11
C THR A 18 2.87 12.60 -11.80
N PHE A 19 3.31 11.73 -12.72
CA PHE A 19 3.30 10.27 -12.54
C PHE A 19 4.57 9.70 -11.88
N ALA A 20 5.65 10.46 -11.78
CA ALA A 20 6.94 10.01 -11.24
C ALA A 20 7.17 10.42 -9.77
N GLN A 21 6.16 10.96 -9.08
CA GLN A 21 6.35 11.43 -7.72
C GLN A 21 6.60 10.26 -6.76
N THR A 22 7.75 10.29 -6.07
CA THR A 22 8.07 9.35 -5.00
C THR A 22 6.91 9.31 -3.99
N ARG A 23 6.43 8.12 -3.67
CA ARG A 23 5.38 7.94 -2.68
C ARG A 23 5.94 7.20 -1.49
N TYR A 24 5.80 7.80 -0.33
CA TYR A 24 6.10 7.16 0.96
C TYR A 24 4.81 6.64 1.58
N THR A 25 4.96 5.66 2.46
CA THR A 25 3.86 5.10 3.26
C THR A 25 4.29 5.05 4.72
N MET A 26 3.35 5.32 5.61
CA MET A 26 3.47 5.00 7.03
C MET A 26 2.34 4.05 7.38
N VAL A 27 2.73 2.86 7.82
CA VAL A 27 1.80 1.79 8.21
C VAL A 27 1.80 1.67 9.72
N ALA A 28 0.62 1.70 10.32
CA ALA A 28 0.40 1.32 11.72
C ALA A 28 -0.28 -0.05 11.76
N TYR A 29 0.30 -0.98 12.53
CA TYR A 29 -0.23 -2.33 12.74
C TYR A 29 -0.94 -2.38 14.07
N HIS A 30 -2.22 -2.73 14.06
CA HIS A 30 -3.10 -2.65 15.20
C HIS A 30 -3.49 -4.02 15.73
N LYS A 31 -3.58 -4.13 17.05
CA LYS A 31 -4.12 -5.29 17.77
C LYS A 31 -5.36 -4.87 18.54
N LEU A 32 -6.44 -5.64 18.41
CA LEU A 32 -7.65 -5.42 19.19
C LEU A 32 -7.41 -5.76 20.66
N GLN A 33 -8.01 -5.00 21.54
CA GLN A 33 -8.05 -5.31 22.97
C GLN A 33 -8.95 -6.55 23.22
N PRO A 34 -8.70 -7.30 24.27
CA PRO A 34 -9.54 -8.45 24.64
C PRO A 34 -11.03 -8.08 24.68
N GLY A 35 -11.86 -8.88 24.02
CA GLY A 35 -13.31 -8.67 23.95
C GLY A 35 -13.78 -7.61 22.95
N LYS A 36 -12.86 -6.99 22.19
CA LYS A 36 -13.19 -6.07 21.10
C LYS A 36 -13.27 -6.76 19.78
N THR A 37 -14.11 -6.22 18.90
CA THR A 37 -14.37 -6.75 17.57
C THR A 37 -13.80 -5.82 16.49
N MET A 38 -13.75 -6.31 15.25
CA MET A 38 -13.37 -5.49 14.10
C MET A 38 -14.36 -4.35 13.87
N ASP A 39 -15.66 -4.58 14.14
CA ASP A 39 -16.68 -3.54 14.02
C ASP A 39 -16.45 -2.40 15.03
N ASP A 40 -15.98 -2.71 16.25
CA ASP A 40 -15.57 -1.69 17.22
C ASP A 40 -14.41 -0.83 16.67
N ALA A 41 -13.41 -1.48 16.06
CA ALA A 41 -12.28 -0.77 15.46
C ALA A 41 -12.72 0.10 14.26
N ILE A 42 -13.53 -0.42 13.37
CA ILE A 42 -14.08 0.32 12.23
C ILE A 42 -14.89 1.54 12.72
N ALA A 43 -15.69 1.37 13.77
CA ALA A 43 -16.48 2.46 14.35
C ALA A 43 -15.59 3.58 14.94
N ILE A 44 -14.44 3.22 15.54
CA ILE A 44 -13.45 4.17 16.04
C ILE A 44 -12.73 4.88 14.88
N GLU A 45 -12.19 4.12 13.94
CA GLU A 45 -11.43 4.67 12.80
C GLU A 45 -12.30 5.56 11.91
N LYS A 46 -13.60 5.27 11.78
CA LYS A 46 -14.56 6.11 11.07
C LYS A 46 -14.68 7.51 11.68
N GLN A 47 -14.49 7.66 13.01
CA GLN A 47 -14.52 8.96 13.67
C GLN A 47 -13.25 9.79 13.38
N TYR A 48 -12.14 9.16 13.01
CA TYR A 48 -10.92 9.85 12.55
C TYR A 48 -10.97 10.26 11.07
N LEU A 49 -11.88 9.71 10.28
CA LEU A 49 -11.94 9.95 8.83
C LEU A 49 -12.00 11.46 8.48
N PRO A 50 -12.79 12.32 9.15
CA PRO A 50 -12.79 13.76 8.87
C PRO A 50 -11.42 14.41 9.07
N ILE A 51 -10.62 13.93 10.04
CA ILE A 51 -9.27 14.42 10.31
C ILE A 51 -8.34 14.02 9.14
N HIS A 52 -8.45 12.79 8.65
CA HIS A 52 -7.67 12.33 7.50
C HIS A 52 -8.05 13.07 6.22
N GLU A 53 -9.33 13.36 6.00
CA GLU A 53 -9.79 14.19 4.88
C GLU A 53 -9.23 15.63 4.96
N ALA A 54 -9.24 16.23 6.14
CA ALA A 54 -8.66 17.56 6.35
C ALA A 54 -7.14 17.56 6.09
N ARG A 55 -6.42 16.52 6.54
CA ARG A 55 -4.97 16.36 6.27
C ARG A 55 -4.69 16.20 4.78
N LYS A 56 -5.54 15.45 4.06
CA LYS A 56 -5.44 15.29 2.61
C LYS A 56 -5.70 16.62 1.90
N ALA A 57 -6.76 17.33 2.28
CA ALA A 57 -7.06 18.66 1.74
C ALA A 57 -5.95 19.68 1.97
N ALA A 58 -5.25 19.60 3.11
CA ALA A 58 -4.08 20.42 3.42
C ALA A 58 -2.78 19.97 2.74
N GLY A 59 -2.79 18.90 1.93
CA GLY A 59 -1.61 18.35 1.27
C GLY A 59 -0.57 17.72 2.21
N ILE A 60 -0.95 17.41 3.44
CA ILE A 60 -0.11 16.75 4.45
C ILE A 60 0.07 15.27 4.08
N ILE A 61 -1.01 14.62 3.65
CA ILE A 61 -1.01 13.26 3.14
C ILE A 61 -1.64 13.24 1.73
N GLY A 62 -1.28 12.26 0.93
CA GLY A 62 -1.94 11.98 -0.35
C GLY A 62 -3.21 11.16 -0.16
N GLY A 63 -3.31 10.46 0.98
CA GLY A 63 -4.50 9.71 1.39
C GLY A 63 -4.23 8.81 2.59
N TRP A 64 -5.31 8.20 3.05
CA TRP A 64 -5.34 7.25 4.16
C TRP A 64 -6.32 6.10 3.87
N ALA A 65 -6.00 4.90 4.33
CA ALA A 65 -6.91 3.77 4.29
C ALA A 65 -6.70 2.80 5.46
N MET A 66 -7.78 2.11 5.85
CA MET A 66 -7.81 0.99 6.78
C MET A 66 -7.98 -0.31 6.01
N TYR A 67 -7.04 -1.24 6.19
CA TYR A 67 -7.03 -2.56 5.60
C TYR A 67 -7.32 -3.63 6.64
N VAL A 68 -8.32 -4.44 6.39
CA VAL A 68 -8.76 -5.52 7.29
C VAL A 68 -8.52 -6.86 6.61
N PRO A 69 -7.85 -7.83 7.25
CA PRO A 69 -7.72 -9.18 6.71
C PRO A 69 -9.09 -9.80 6.40
N TYR A 70 -9.28 -10.21 5.16
CA TYR A 70 -10.53 -10.82 4.73
C TYR A 70 -10.68 -12.21 5.34
N ASN A 71 -11.77 -12.43 6.11
CA ASN A 71 -12.03 -13.68 6.82
C ASN A 71 -10.81 -14.22 7.62
N ASN A 72 -9.97 -13.33 8.14
CA ASN A 72 -8.70 -13.68 8.80
C ASN A 72 -7.73 -14.48 7.90
N ILE A 73 -7.84 -14.39 6.57
CA ILE A 73 -6.90 -15.04 5.65
C ILE A 73 -5.57 -14.28 5.71
N LYS A 74 -4.70 -14.81 6.53
CA LYS A 74 -3.32 -14.34 6.72
C LYS A 74 -2.43 -15.51 7.09
N SER A 75 -1.19 -15.51 6.59
CA SER A 75 -0.23 -16.56 6.93
C SER A 75 0.22 -16.47 8.37
N GLU A 76 0.81 -17.55 8.85
CA GLU A 76 1.44 -17.61 10.17
C GLU A 76 2.48 -16.49 10.34
N GLY A 77 2.60 -15.95 11.55
CA GLY A 77 3.52 -14.86 11.87
C GLY A 77 2.98 -13.45 11.64
N ILE A 78 1.73 -13.30 11.12
CA ILE A 78 1.01 -12.02 11.13
C ILE A 78 0.25 -11.89 12.45
N ASP A 79 0.77 -11.03 13.32
CA ASP A 79 0.37 -10.84 14.72
C ASP A 79 -0.65 -9.72 14.95
N PHE A 80 -0.92 -8.88 13.95
CA PHE A 80 -1.87 -7.78 14.01
C PHE A 80 -3.25 -8.19 13.47
N ASP A 81 -4.29 -7.43 13.83
CA ASP A 81 -5.66 -7.68 13.42
C ASP A 81 -6.10 -6.80 12.24
N TYR A 82 -5.53 -5.59 12.11
CA TYR A 82 -5.71 -4.73 10.95
C TYR A 82 -4.55 -3.74 10.83
N MET A 83 -4.50 -3.02 9.72
CA MET A 83 -3.51 -1.97 9.53
C MET A 83 -4.14 -0.71 8.96
N THR A 84 -3.58 0.44 9.33
CA THR A 84 -3.87 1.72 8.69
C THR A 84 -2.64 2.23 7.94
N VAL A 85 -2.86 2.82 6.78
CA VAL A 85 -1.79 3.31 5.91
C VAL A 85 -2.05 4.77 5.55
N ASN A 86 -1.10 5.63 5.88
CA ASN A 86 -0.99 6.96 5.31
C ASN A 86 -0.01 6.90 4.15
N TRP A 87 -0.28 7.63 3.07
CA TRP A 87 0.68 7.79 1.98
C TRP A 87 0.77 9.24 1.53
N GLY A 88 1.91 9.61 0.95
CA GLY A 88 2.15 10.94 0.44
C GLY A 88 3.50 11.06 -0.25
N PRO A 89 3.75 12.20 -0.92
CA PRO A 89 5.01 12.44 -1.64
C PRO A 89 6.15 12.87 -0.72
N ASP A 90 5.84 13.33 0.48
CA ASP A 90 6.77 13.96 1.41
C ASP A 90 6.78 13.17 2.73
N LEU A 91 7.93 12.53 3.01
CA LEU A 91 8.09 11.69 4.19
C LEU A 91 7.95 12.49 5.49
N ASP A 92 8.51 13.70 5.53
CA ASP A 92 8.48 14.54 6.73
C ASP A 92 7.05 14.96 7.07
N LYS A 93 6.22 15.22 6.06
CA LYS A 93 4.80 15.55 6.25
C LYS A 93 3.96 14.36 6.69
N ILE A 94 4.11 13.20 6.06
CA ILE A 94 3.32 12.01 6.44
C ILE A 94 3.72 11.47 7.81
N HIS A 95 5.01 11.66 8.19
CA HIS A 95 5.56 11.32 9.50
C HIS A 95 5.11 12.29 10.58
N LEU A 96 4.92 13.53 10.27
CA LEU A 96 4.27 14.48 11.15
C LEU A 96 2.86 13.96 11.45
N TYR A 97 2.84 12.85 12.19
CA TYR A 97 1.65 12.53 12.97
C TYR A 97 1.36 13.81 13.73
N PRO A 98 0.19 14.35 13.61
CA PRO A 98 -0.08 15.70 14.11
C PRO A 98 -0.10 15.73 15.65
N MET A 99 0.98 15.21 16.28
CA MET A 99 1.10 15.33 17.73
C MET A 99 1.05 16.80 18.15
N GLU A 100 1.59 17.70 17.34
CA GLU A 100 1.44 19.13 17.60
C GLU A 100 0.03 19.61 17.27
N LEU A 101 -0.51 19.27 16.10
CA LEU A 101 -1.88 19.62 15.73
C LEU A 101 -2.88 18.81 16.57
N PHE A 102 -2.69 17.51 16.71
CA PHE A 102 -3.54 16.63 17.52
C PHE A 102 -3.40 16.93 19.01
N GLY A 103 -2.20 17.23 19.49
CA GLY A 103 -1.95 17.62 20.88
C GLY A 103 -2.57 18.97 21.24
N SER A 104 -2.58 19.94 20.33
CA SER A 104 -3.31 21.20 20.53
C SER A 104 -4.82 20.99 20.45
N MET A 105 -5.32 20.21 19.48
CA MET A 105 -6.73 19.86 19.37
C MET A 105 -7.21 19.01 20.55
N LEU A 106 -6.43 18.05 21.03
CA LEU A 106 -6.75 17.26 22.24
C LEU A 106 -6.86 18.12 23.50
N LYS A 107 -6.12 19.24 23.58
CA LYS A 107 -6.22 20.15 24.72
C LYS A 107 -7.51 20.97 24.70
N THR A 108 -8.03 21.27 23.51
CA THR A 108 -9.14 22.20 23.32
C THR A 108 -10.46 21.50 22.98
N ASP A 109 -10.42 20.25 22.48
CA ASP A 109 -11.61 19.49 22.09
C ASP A 109 -11.85 18.29 23.02
N PRO A 110 -12.85 18.36 23.91
CA PRO A 110 -13.22 17.24 24.78
C PRO A 110 -13.67 15.98 24.04
N GLY A 111 -14.24 16.14 22.83
CA GLY A 111 -14.66 15.03 21.98
C GLY A 111 -13.46 14.20 21.53
N LEU A 112 -12.36 14.84 21.12
CA LEU A 112 -11.13 14.17 20.74
C LEU A 112 -10.46 13.45 21.91
N LYS A 113 -10.52 13.99 23.13
CA LYS A 113 -10.06 13.28 24.35
C LYS A 113 -10.84 12.00 24.56
N LYS A 114 -12.17 12.08 24.45
CA LYS A 114 -13.04 10.90 24.56
C LYS A 114 -12.74 9.88 23.47
N LEU A 115 -12.53 10.34 22.24
CA LEU A 115 -12.16 9.47 21.12
C LEU A 115 -10.80 8.79 21.35
N ALA A 116 -9.78 9.50 21.82
CA ALA A 116 -8.47 8.94 22.14
C ALA A 116 -8.56 7.86 23.24
N ALA A 117 -9.35 8.11 24.30
CA ALA A 117 -9.60 7.13 25.34
C ALA A 117 -10.36 5.89 24.82
N ALA A 118 -11.36 6.09 23.97
CA ALA A 118 -12.09 5.00 23.31
C ALA A 118 -11.18 4.19 22.40
N THR A 119 -10.27 4.84 21.66
CA THR A 119 -9.26 4.17 20.82
C THR A 119 -8.37 3.27 21.67
N ALA A 120 -7.78 3.79 22.76
CA ALA A 120 -6.90 3.03 23.65
C ALA A 120 -7.61 1.84 24.30
N SER A 121 -8.92 1.93 24.57
CA SER A 121 -9.73 0.83 25.09
C SER A 121 -10.15 -0.20 24.03
N THR A 122 -10.04 0.14 22.75
CA THR A 122 -10.46 -0.72 21.62
C THR A 122 -9.28 -1.42 20.99
N GLN A 123 -8.14 -0.75 20.87
CA GLN A 123 -6.97 -1.23 20.14
C GLN A 123 -5.67 -0.70 20.71
N THR A 124 -4.58 -1.36 20.35
CA THR A 124 -3.22 -0.88 20.56
C THR A 124 -2.43 -0.93 19.26
N ILE A 125 -1.51 -0.01 19.07
CA ILE A 125 -0.57 -0.06 17.95
C ILE A 125 0.62 -0.92 18.38
N LEU A 126 0.82 -2.04 17.68
CA LEU A 126 1.95 -2.93 17.94
C LEU A 126 3.26 -2.32 17.46
N ARG A 127 3.24 -1.74 16.28
CA ARG A 127 4.40 -1.14 15.62
C ARG A 127 3.98 -0.25 14.45
N HIS A 128 4.93 0.57 14.02
CA HIS A 128 4.85 1.30 12.76
C HIS A 128 5.91 0.79 11.79
N SER A 129 5.66 0.95 10.49
CA SER A 129 6.70 0.86 9.47
C SER A 129 6.60 2.03 8.50
N ILE A 130 7.75 2.41 7.95
CA ILE A 130 7.87 3.43 6.91
C ILE A 130 8.34 2.72 5.65
N GLY A 131 7.61 2.93 4.57
CA GLY A 131 7.92 2.36 3.27
C GLY A 131 8.08 3.43 2.19
N LYS A 132 8.76 3.06 1.12
CA LYS A 132 8.89 3.85 -0.10
C LYS A 132 8.39 3.01 -1.27
N LYS A 133 7.48 3.56 -2.08
CA LYS A 133 7.09 2.92 -3.35
C LYS A 133 8.29 2.95 -4.31
N ILE A 134 8.71 1.80 -4.77
CA ILE A 134 9.81 1.63 -5.73
C ILE A 134 9.28 1.69 -7.16
N THR A 135 8.19 0.95 -7.41
CA THR A 135 7.55 0.89 -8.73
C THR A 135 6.11 0.42 -8.59
N GLY A 136 5.34 0.46 -9.65
CA GLY A 136 3.97 -0.05 -9.68
C GLY A 136 3.22 0.46 -10.90
N THR A 137 2.16 -0.25 -11.25
CA THR A 137 1.21 0.17 -12.27
C THR A 137 0.53 1.47 -11.87
N ASN A 138 -0.08 2.16 -12.80
CA ASN A 138 -1.00 3.25 -12.46
C ASN A 138 -2.10 2.71 -11.56
N PRO A 139 -2.57 3.50 -10.57
CA PRO A 139 -3.69 3.07 -9.74
C PRO A 139 -4.87 2.75 -10.64
N GLY A 140 -5.42 1.56 -10.46
CA GLY A 140 -6.63 1.14 -11.14
C GLY A 140 -7.81 2.07 -10.81
N THR A 141 -8.90 1.88 -11.50
CA THR A 141 -10.18 2.54 -11.18
C THR A 141 -10.61 2.08 -9.78
N ASN A 142 -11.41 2.89 -9.05
CA ASN A 142 -11.93 2.67 -7.67
C ASN A 142 -12.73 1.36 -7.46
N LYS A 143 -12.34 0.26 -8.13
CA LYS A 143 -12.98 -1.06 -8.09
C LYS A 143 -12.17 -2.08 -7.28
N ASP A 144 -11.13 -1.63 -6.58
CA ASP A 144 -10.30 -2.53 -5.78
C ASP A 144 -11.06 -2.96 -4.53
N HIS A 145 -11.56 -4.20 -4.54
CA HIS A 145 -12.24 -4.77 -3.38
C HIS A 145 -11.29 -5.56 -2.48
N PHE A 146 -10.28 -6.21 -3.08
CA PHE A 146 -9.33 -7.05 -2.36
C PHE A 146 -7.89 -6.64 -2.71
N ILE A 147 -7.04 -6.63 -1.71
CA ILE A 147 -5.60 -6.40 -1.87
C ILE A 147 -4.85 -7.56 -1.24
N ILE A 148 -3.99 -8.17 -2.05
CA ILE A 148 -3.09 -9.22 -1.62
C ILE A 148 -1.75 -8.54 -1.32
N PHE A 149 -1.29 -8.69 -0.08
CA PHE A 149 0.03 -8.26 0.35
C PHE A 149 0.94 -9.46 0.46
N ASP A 150 2.03 -9.45 -0.30
CA ASP A 150 3.12 -10.40 -0.17
C ASP A 150 4.31 -9.71 0.48
N MET A 151 4.74 -10.19 1.64
CA MET A 151 5.82 -9.65 2.43
C MET A 151 7.05 -10.53 2.28
N MET A 152 8.17 -9.94 1.86
CA MET A 152 9.34 -10.69 1.44
C MET A 152 10.62 -10.24 2.14
N LYS A 153 11.49 -11.20 2.44
CA LYS A 153 12.88 -10.94 2.80
C LYS A 153 13.74 -11.04 1.54
N VAL A 154 14.45 -9.96 1.25
CA VAL A 154 15.33 -9.83 0.08
C VAL A 154 16.74 -9.59 0.58
N THR A 155 17.70 -10.36 0.06
CA THR A 155 19.12 -10.27 0.45
C THR A 155 19.91 -9.36 -0.49
N ASP A 156 19.57 -9.35 -1.80
CA ASP A 156 20.17 -8.46 -2.79
C ASP A 156 19.15 -7.45 -3.30
N ALA A 157 19.08 -6.32 -2.61
CA ALA A 157 18.11 -5.27 -2.88
C ALA A 157 18.22 -4.70 -4.30
N ALA A 158 19.44 -4.44 -4.78
CA ALA A 158 19.66 -3.83 -6.09
C ALA A 158 19.21 -4.74 -7.23
N ALA A 159 19.60 -6.01 -7.16
CA ALA A 159 19.21 -6.98 -8.16
C ALA A 159 17.70 -7.29 -8.12
N TYR A 160 17.09 -7.27 -6.92
CA TYR A 160 15.65 -7.47 -6.77
C TYR A 160 14.87 -6.28 -7.36
N GLU A 161 15.24 -5.04 -7.02
CA GLU A 161 14.59 -3.85 -7.57
C GLU A 161 14.71 -3.80 -9.11
N ALA A 162 15.90 -4.13 -9.67
CA ALA A 162 16.10 -4.20 -11.11
C ALA A 162 15.25 -5.29 -11.78
N PHE A 163 15.07 -6.44 -11.12
CA PHE A 163 14.18 -7.50 -11.59
C PHE A 163 12.72 -7.05 -11.57
N GLU A 164 12.25 -6.46 -10.48
CA GLU A 164 10.85 -6.01 -10.34
C GLU A 164 10.50 -4.85 -11.29
N GLN A 165 11.48 -4.05 -11.73
CA GLN A 165 11.27 -3.08 -12.82
C GLN A 165 10.94 -3.79 -14.16
N LYS A 166 11.48 -4.97 -14.42
CA LYS A 166 11.09 -5.78 -15.57
C LYS A 166 9.69 -6.40 -15.36
N VAL A 167 9.42 -6.87 -14.14
CA VAL A 167 8.14 -7.45 -13.75
C VAL A 167 7.00 -6.44 -13.85
N LEU A 168 7.27 -5.14 -13.68
CA LEU A 168 6.26 -4.08 -13.89
C LEU A 168 5.54 -4.24 -15.23
N LYS A 169 6.28 -4.50 -16.34
CA LYS A 169 5.65 -4.67 -17.67
C LYS A 169 4.68 -5.85 -17.71
N VAL A 170 5.01 -6.93 -17.00
CA VAL A 170 4.10 -8.10 -16.88
C VAL A 170 2.81 -7.69 -16.14
N HIS A 171 2.92 -6.89 -15.08
CA HIS A 171 1.75 -6.40 -14.36
C HIS A 171 0.94 -5.39 -15.16
N GLU A 172 1.58 -4.54 -15.97
CA GLU A 172 0.88 -3.63 -16.89
C GLU A 172 0.04 -4.41 -17.91
N GLU A 173 0.58 -5.49 -18.50
CA GLU A 173 -0.18 -6.39 -19.38
C GLU A 173 -1.37 -7.05 -18.65
N ARG A 174 -1.18 -7.48 -17.40
CA ARG A 174 -2.25 -8.07 -16.59
C ARG A 174 -3.34 -7.06 -16.24
N VAL A 175 -2.98 -5.81 -15.96
CA VAL A 175 -3.94 -4.71 -15.74
C VAL A 175 -4.71 -4.42 -17.02
N ALA A 176 -4.02 -4.32 -18.17
CA ALA A 176 -4.65 -4.09 -19.45
C ALA A 176 -5.63 -5.22 -19.84
N ALA A 177 -5.34 -6.46 -19.47
CA ALA A 177 -6.21 -7.61 -19.67
C ALA A 177 -7.34 -7.75 -18.64
N GLY A 178 -7.41 -6.88 -17.61
CA GLY A 178 -8.41 -6.93 -16.54
C GLY A 178 -8.24 -8.10 -15.55
N ASN A 179 -7.06 -8.71 -15.51
CA ASN A 179 -6.78 -9.80 -14.57
C ASN A 179 -6.50 -9.31 -13.15
N ILE A 180 -5.90 -8.13 -13.04
CA ILE A 180 -5.67 -7.39 -11.79
C ILE A 180 -6.06 -5.93 -12.01
N SER A 181 -6.39 -5.21 -10.93
CA SER A 181 -6.69 -3.79 -11.00
C SER A 181 -5.43 -2.92 -10.81
N GLY A 182 -4.41 -3.46 -10.15
CA GLY A 182 -3.17 -2.75 -9.91
C GLY A 182 -2.12 -3.60 -9.21
N TRP A 183 -0.88 -3.13 -9.26
CA TRP A 183 0.25 -3.73 -8.55
C TRP A 183 1.24 -2.65 -8.11
N SER A 184 1.88 -2.85 -6.97
CA SER A 184 2.91 -1.94 -6.46
C SER A 184 3.94 -2.68 -5.62
N LEU A 185 5.20 -2.24 -5.70
CA LEU A 185 6.30 -2.68 -4.87
C LEU A 185 6.71 -1.58 -3.90
N TYR A 186 6.83 -1.94 -2.63
CA TYR A 186 7.30 -1.08 -1.55
C TYR A 186 8.54 -1.67 -0.90
N LYS A 187 9.50 -0.82 -0.56
CA LYS A 187 10.68 -1.11 0.25
C LYS A 187 10.48 -0.53 1.64
N ASN A 188 10.69 -1.33 2.68
CA ASN A 188 10.72 -0.82 4.05
C ASN A 188 11.97 0.03 4.26
N LEU A 189 11.77 1.25 4.73
CA LEU A 189 12.84 2.17 5.14
C LEU A 189 13.10 2.06 6.65
N TYR A 190 12.05 1.72 7.41
CA TYR A 190 12.12 1.55 8.86
C TYR A 190 10.98 0.61 9.32
N PRO A 191 11.25 -0.28 10.29
CA PRO A 191 12.56 -0.61 10.89
C PRO A 191 13.48 -1.36 9.90
N THR A 192 14.78 -1.30 10.13
CA THR A 192 15.82 -1.92 9.25
C THR A 192 16.69 -2.94 9.96
N SER A 193 16.34 -3.37 11.18
CA SER A 193 17.11 -4.36 11.91
C SER A 193 17.05 -5.76 11.28
N ASP A 194 18.01 -6.64 11.60
CA ASP A 194 18.01 -8.03 11.14
C ASP A 194 16.82 -8.85 11.66
N GLU A 195 16.16 -8.37 12.72
CA GLU A 195 14.94 -8.95 13.28
C GLU A 195 13.70 -8.67 12.42
N VAL A 196 13.79 -7.75 11.46
CA VAL A 196 12.68 -7.47 10.54
C VAL A 196 12.46 -8.67 9.63
N LYS A 197 11.30 -9.29 9.77
CA LYS A 197 10.92 -10.49 9.02
C LYS A 197 10.83 -10.26 7.51
N PHE A 198 10.59 -9.01 7.07
CA PHE A 198 10.49 -8.64 5.65
C PHE A 198 10.97 -7.20 5.43
N ASN A 199 11.60 -6.96 4.29
CA ASN A 199 12.11 -5.64 3.89
C ASN A 199 11.49 -5.13 2.59
N TYR A 200 10.66 -5.94 1.93
CA TYR A 200 9.84 -5.56 0.78
C TYR A 200 8.42 -6.08 0.95
N THR A 201 7.49 -5.37 0.31
CA THR A 201 6.07 -5.76 0.25
C THR A 201 5.56 -5.45 -1.15
N THR A 202 4.90 -6.42 -1.79
CA THR A 202 4.06 -6.13 -2.94
C THR A 202 2.60 -6.01 -2.51
N ALA A 203 1.87 -5.17 -3.20
CA ALA A 203 0.43 -5.03 -3.07
C ALA A 203 -0.20 -5.23 -4.44
N GLN A 204 -1.03 -6.26 -4.57
CA GLN A 204 -1.75 -6.57 -5.79
C GLN A 204 -3.25 -6.44 -5.55
N SER A 205 -3.91 -5.60 -6.35
CA SER A 205 -5.35 -5.35 -6.24
C SER A 205 -6.14 -6.19 -7.21
N VAL A 206 -7.25 -6.75 -6.75
CA VAL A 206 -8.21 -7.50 -7.59
C VAL A 206 -9.65 -7.09 -7.27
N GLU A 207 -10.52 -7.09 -8.30
CA GLU A 207 -11.93 -6.76 -8.14
C GLU A 207 -12.72 -7.87 -7.42
N LYS A 208 -12.35 -9.13 -7.67
CA LYS A 208 -13.05 -10.32 -7.15
C LYS A 208 -12.07 -11.39 -6.70
N LEU A 209 -12.40 -12.13 -5.64
CA LEU A 209 -11.59 -13.25 -5.17
C LEU A 209 -11.44 -14.39 -6.19
N SER A 210 -12.43 -14.59 -7.06
CA SER A 210 -12.33 -15.59 -8.13
C SER A 210 -11.16 -15.35 -9.09
N LYS A 211 -10.61 -14.12 -9.13
CA LYS A 211 -9.40 -13.82 -9.89
C LYS A 211 -8.14 -14.47 -9.31
N LEU A 212 -8.19 -14.97 -8.06
CA LEU A 212 -7.07 -15.71 -7.46
C LEU A 212 -6.77 -17.00 -8.20
N ASP A 213 -7.80 -17.72 -8.67
CA ASP A 213 -7.65 -18.98 -9.42
C ASP A 213 -6.91 -18.75 -10.74
N GLU A 214 -7.12 -17.58 -11.38
CA GLU A 214 -6.51 -17.22 -12.64
C GLU A 214 -5.15 -16.52 -12.48
N MET A 215 -4.74 -16.25 -11.23
CA MET A 215 -3.63 -15.33 -10.94
C MET A 215 -2.31 -15.81 -11.55
N MET A 216 -1.95 -17.08 -11.31
CA MET A 216 -0.71 -17.67 -11.83
C MET A 216 -0.76 -17.80 -13.34
N ASP A 217 -1.87 -18.28 -13.89
CA ASP A 217 -2.05 -18.43 -15.34
C ASP A 217 -1.98 -17.08 -16.06
N SER A 218 -2.62 -16.05 -15.52
CA SER A 218 -2.56 -14.70 -16.10
C SER A 218 -1.15 -14.13 -16.07
N TYR A 219 -0.40 -14.42 -15.00
CA TYR A 219 0.98 -14.01 -14.86
C TYR A 219 1.85 -14.69 -15.91
N MET A 220 1.76 -16.02 -16.03
CA MET A 220 2.52 -16.81 -17.02
C MET A 220 2.20 -16.42 -18.46
N LYS A 221 0.94 -16.13 -18.78
CA LYS A 221 0.51 -15.67 -20.11
C LYS A 221 0.99 -14.25 -20.45
N ALA A 222 1.18 -13.40 -19.47
CA ALA A 222 1.64 -12.02 -19.68
C ALA A 222 3.16 -11.93 -19.94
N ILE A 223 3.96 -12.86 -19.41
CA ILE A 223 5.44 -12.85 -19.54
C ILE A 223 5.91 -12.79 -20.99
N PRO A 224 5.50 -13.68 -21.92
CA PRO A 224 5.96 -13.63 -23.30
C PRO A 224 5.57 -12.33 -24.00
N LYS A 225 4.40 -11.79 -23.72
CA LYS A 225 3.94 -10.53 -24.31
C LYS A 225 4.75 -9.33 -23.82
N ALA A 226 5.01 -9.28 -22.51
CA ALA A 226 5.67 -8.15 -21.87
C ALA A 226 7.18 -8.14 -22.08
N LEU A 227 7.82 -9.33 -22.08
CA LEU A 227 9.28 -9.46 -21.99
C LEU A 227 9.91 -10.20 -23.18
N GLY A 228 9.12 -10.87 -24.04
CA GLY A 228 9.65 -11.64 -25.18
C GLY A 228 10.44 -12.90 -24.78
N ILE A 229 10.32 -13.37 -23.54
CA ILE A 229 10.98 -14.58 -23.03
C ILE A 229 9.96 -15.62 -22.60
N SER A 230 10.39 -16.87 -22.46
CA SER A 230 9.49 -17.91 -21.95
C SER A 230 9.21 -17.75 -20.45
N PRO A 231 8.06 -18.23 -19.96
CA PRO A 231 7.80 -18.29 -18.52
C PRO A 231 8.84 -19.07 -17.74
N GLU A 232 9.39 -20.13 -18.32
CA GLU A 232 10.43 -20.96 -17.70
C GLU A 232 11.75 -20.18 -17.51
N GLU A 233 12.18 -19.45 -18.54
CA GLU A 233 13.35 -18.57 -18.45
C GLU A 233 13.16 -17.47 -17.43
N PHE A 234 11.97 -16.86 -17.40
CA PHE A 234 11.61 -15.87 -16.42
C PHE A 234 11.68 -16.41 -14.99
N MET A 235 11.11 -17.59 -14.73
CA MET A 235 11.13 -18.23 -13.41
C MET A 235 12.54 -18.55 -12.92
N LYS A 236 13.44 -18.93 -13.80
CA LYS A 236 14.87 -19.08 -13.46
C LYS A 236 15.50 -17.77 -12.97
N GLN A 237 15.09 -16.63 -13.53
CA GLN A 237 15.55 -15.31 -13.08
C GLN A 237 14.89 -14.88 -11.76
N ALA A 238 13.65 -15.29 -11.51
CA ALA A 238 12.86 -14.89 -10.34
C ALA A 238 13.27 -15.59 -9.04
N THR A 239 13.65 -16.87 -9.12
CA THR A 239 13.84 -17.74 -7.94
C THR A 239 15.06 -17.39 -7.07
N VAL A 240 15.95 -16.55 -7.54
CA VAL A 240 17.28 -16.36 -6.91
C VAL A 240 17.30 -15.30 -5.81
N LYS A 241 16.24 -14.49 -5.59
CA LYS A 241 16.43 -13.20 -4.92
C LYS A 241 15.49 -12.87 -3.77
N ARG A 242 14.48 -13.67 -3.53
CA ARG A 242 13.50 -13.39 -2.47
C ARG A 242 13.01 -14.64 -1.74
N ALA A 243 12.74 -14.52 -0.45
CA ALA A 243 11.93 -15.47 0.31
C ALA A 243 10.58 -14.81 0.62
N LEU A 244 9.49 -15.47 0.28
CA LEU A 244 8.15 -15.07 0.71
C LEU A 244 8.00 -15.43 2.18
N ASN A 245 7.84 -14.43 3.05
CA ASN A 245 7.74 -14.64 4.49
C ASN A 245 6.31 -14.64 5.00
N ALA A 246 5.43 -13.88 4.37
CA ALA A 246 4.02 -13.81 4.75
C ALA A 246 3.15 -13.33 3.60
N THR A 247 1.93 -13.83 3.54
CA THR A 247 0.88 -13.38 2.60
C THR A 247 -0.40 -13.09 3.36
N MET A 248 -1.12 -12.06 2.95
CA MET A 248 -2.40 -11.70 3.53
C MET A 248 -3.34 -11.16 2.45
N ILE A 249 -4.61 -11.53 2.52
CA ILE A 249 -5.67 -10.95 1.70
C ILE A 249 -6.45 -9.96 2.58
N THR A 250 -6.62 -8.74 2.10
CA THR A 250 -7.32 -7.69 2.84
C THR A 250 -8.44 -7.08 2.00
N THR A 251 -9.38 -6.45 2.70
CA THR A 251 -10.34 -5.51 2.12
C THR A 251 -10.05 -4.10 2.65
N ILE A 252 -10.43 -3.08 1.86
CA ILE A 252 -10.42 -1.69 2.31
C ILE A 252 -11.72 -1.45 3.07
N ALA A 253 -11.64 -1.33 4.40
CA ALA A 253 -12.79 -1.07 5.24
C ALA A 253 -13.18 0.43 5.22
N LEU A 254 -12.18 1.31 5.23
CA LEU A 254 -12.33 2.77 5.21
C LEU A 254 -11.21 3.39 4.37
N SER A 255 -11.50 4.50 3.69
CA SER A 255 -10.47 5.31 3.01
C SER A 255 -10.92 6.75 2.83
N THR A 256 -9.96 7.68 2.71
CA THR A 256 -10.20 9.04 2.26
C THR A 256 -10.63 9.04 0.78
N LYS A 257 -11.61 9.89 0.45
CA LYS A 257 -12.14 10.04 -0.92
C LYS A 257 -11.19 10.79 -1.85
#